data_e0bb2cca40a749f94e4aeea54536b609
#
_entry.id   e0bb2cca40a749f94e4aeea54536b609
#
_cell.length_a   1.000
_cell.length_b   1.000
_cell.length_c   1.000
_cell.angle_alpha   90.00
_cell.angle_beta   90.00
_cell.angle_gamma   90.00
#
_symmetry.space_group_name_H-M   'P 1'
#
loop_
_entity.id
_entity.type
_entity.pdbx_description
1 polymer ?
#
loop_
_entity_poly.entity_id
_entity_poly.type
_entity_poly.pdbx_seq_one_letter_code
_entity_poly.pdbx_strand_id
1 'polypeptide(L)'
;QTVAQDNRQIFFYADDGFFQINGDQVLPIGAEKVNRFFDSDLNKAYTDRITAAVDPFNTLVIWLYPSKLNPNTTGICDRLLIYNYVTQKWSVANVKASQIFKQFVVVNTVELMDIISENLDDINISLDSAYWTSGNLYLGAVDENFKAAIFSGKALEAELETTETEVFPGFRANITGIRPIVDATANV
;
A
#
# COMPACT_ATOMS: atom_id res chain seq x y z
N GLN A 1 -11.85 2.77 10.88
CA GLN A 1 -12.11 1.31 10.93
C GLN A 1 -10.83 0.55 10.61
N THR A 2 -10.26 -0.14 11.58
CA THR A 2 -8.97 -0.84 11.48
C THR A 2 -9.07 -2.27 10.93
N VAL A 3 -10.28 -2.68 10.55
CA VAL A 3 -10.60 -4.06 10.11
C VAL A 3 -10.79 -4.09 8.61
N ALA A 4 -10.13 -5.03 7.95
CA ALA A 4 -10.29 -5.34 6.54
C ALA A 4 -10.55 -6.84 6.34
N GLN A 5 -11.41 -7.18 5.41
CA GLN A 5 -11.82 -8.56 5.16
C GLN A 5 -11.64 -8.94 3.69
N ASP A 6 -11.06 -10.11 3.48
CA ASP A 6 -11.02 -10.79 2.18
C ASP A 6 -11.52 -12.24 2.32
N ASN A 7 -12.66 -12.52 1.69
CA ASN A 7 -13.32 -13.84 1.75
C ASN A 7 -13.47 -14.36 3.20
N ARG A 8 -12.63 -15.33 3.58
CA ARG A 8 -12.63 -15.97 4.90
C ARG A 8 -11.57 -15.42 5.86
N GLN A 9 -10.76 -14.48 5.40
CA GLN A 9 -9.68 -13.91 6.20
C GLN A 9 -10.07 -12.51 6.65
N ILE A 10 -9.83 -12.24 7.93
CA ILE A 10 -10.05 -10.92 8.53
C ILE A 10 -8.71 -10.43 9.04
N PHE A 11 -8.36 -9.21 8.70
CA PHE A 11 -7.15 -8.55 9.14
C PHE A 11 -7.52 -7.34 9.98
N PHE A 12 -6.86 -7.15 11.10
CA PHE A 12 -7.15 -6.02 11.98
C PHE A 12 -5.93 -5.57 12.77
N TYR A 13 -5.99 -4.33 13.18
CA TYR A 13 -5.06 -3.74 14.12
C TYR A 13 -5.75 -3.60 15.48
N ALA A 14 -5.09 -4.04 16.53
CA ALA A 14 -5.49 -3.94 17.94
C ALA A 14 -4.33 -3.35 18.75
N ASP A 15 -4.55 -3.15 20.04
CA ASP A 15 -3.56 -2.55 20.95
C ASP A 15 -2.24 -3.32 20.98
N ASP A 16 -2.28 -4.64 20.79
CA ASP A 16 -1.11 -5.53 20.78
C ASP A 16 -0.46 -5.65 19.38
N GLY A 17 -1.02 -5.02 18.35
CA GLY A 17 -0.47 -5.03 16.99
C GLY A 17 -1.42 -5.56 15.93
N PHE A 18 -0.83 -6.12 14.87
CA PHE A 18 -1.56 -6.60 13.70
C PHE A 18 -1.83 -8.10 13.77
N PHE A 19 -3.07 -8.48 13.50
CA PHE A 19 -3.56 -9.84 13.55
C PHE A 19 -4.33 -10.22 12.29
N GLN A 20 -4.33 -11.52 12.01
CA GLN A 20 -5.13 -12.17 10.99
C GLN A 20 -5.99 -13.25 11.63
N ILE A 21 -7.27 -13.27 11.30
CA ILE A 21 -8.18 -14.40 11.61
C ILE A 21 -8.32 -15.23 10.35
N ASN A 22 -8.03 -16.51 10.46
CA ASN A 22 -8.22 -17.50 9.40
C ASN A 22 -9.00 -18.70 10.00
N GLY A 23 -10.28 -18.79 9.66
CA GLY A 23 -11.19 -19.73 10.34
C GLY A 23 -11.29 -19.43 11.82
N ASP A 24 -10.94 -20.39 12.66
CA ASP A 24 -11.02 -20.30 14.12
C ASP A 24 -9.72 -19.84 14.78
N GLN A 25 -8.70 -19.53 14.01
CA GLN A 25 -7.37 -19.16 14.52
C GLN A 25 -7.10 -17.66 14.39
N VAL A 26 -6.58 -17.07 15.45
CA VAL A 26 -6.04 -15.70 15.45
C VAL A 26 -4.52 -15.78 15.42
N LEU A 27 -3.92 -15.25 14.38
CA LEU A 27 -2.48 -15.28 14.14
C LEU A 27 -1.89 -13.87 14.23
N PRO A 28 -0.85 -13.63 15.03
CA PRO A 28 -0.14 -12.36 15.02
C PRO A 28 0.73 -12.27 13.76
N ILE A 29 0.46 -11.28 12.92
CA ILE A 29 1.20 -11.08 11.65
C ILE A 29 2.23 -9.98 11.74
N GLY A 30 2.08 -9.05 12.69
CA GLY A 30 2.97 -7.90 12.86
C GLY A 30 4.04 -8.08 13.94
N ALA A 31 3.97 -9.15 14.74
CA ALA A 31 4.90 -9.39 15.84
C ALA A 31 6.35 -9.51 15.33
N GLU A 32 7.28 -8.82 16.03
CA GLU A 32 8.72 -8.77 15.71
C GLU A 32 9.07 -8.27 14.30
N LYS A 33 8.09 -7.91 13.50
CA LYS A 33 8.25 -7.41 12.13
C LYS A 33 7.97 -5.91 12.05
N VAL A 34 6.70 -5.53 12.21
CA VAL A 34 6.23 -4.18 11.91
C VAL A 34 5.61 -3.46 13.11
N ASN A 35 5.18 -4.19 14.16
CA ASN A 35 4.48 -3.57 15.29
C ASN A 35 5.29 -2.43 15.93
N ARG A 36 6.61 -2.67 16.18
CA ARG A 36 7.48 -1.65 16.78
C ARG A 36 7.62 -0.41 15.90
N PHE A 37 7.80 -0.61 14.59
CA PHE A 37 7.87 0.47 13.61
C PHE A 37 6.58 1.27 13.63
N PHE A 38 5.45 0.60 13.47
CA PHE A 38 4.14 1.24 13.42
C PHE A 38 3.83 2.02 14.70
N ASP A 39 4.08 1.44 15.86
CA ASP A 39 3.83 2.10 17.16
C ASP A 39 4.73 3.34 17.37
N SER A 40 5.95 3.30 16.86
CA SER A 40 6.86 4.45 16.91
C SER A 40 6.46 5.57 15.94
N ASP A 41 5.90 5.21 14.79
CA ASP A 41 5.55 6.14 13.72
C ASP A 41 4.11 6.67 13.83
N LEU A 42 3.19 5.92 14.38
CA LEU A 42 1.79 6.28 14.52
C LEU A 42 1.59 7.52 15.41
N ASN A 43 0.86 8.50 14.90
CA ASN A 43 0.37 9.61 15.71
C ASN A 43 -0.84 9.17 16.54
N LYS A 44 -0.59 8.82 17.80
CA LYS A 44 -1.61 8.29 18.72
C LYS A 44 -2.75 9.26 19.05
N ALA A 45 -2.61 10.54 18.73
CA ALA A 45 -3.69 11.52 18.92
C ALA A 45 -4.85 11.34 17.93
N TYR A 46 -4.62 10.62 16.81
CA TYR A 46 -5.60 10.47 15.73
C TYR A 46 -5.78 9.01 15.30
N THR A 47 -5.75 8.10 16.24
CA THR A 47 -5.94 6.65 15.97
C THR A 47 -7.32 6.31 15.41
N ASP A 48 -8.32 7.15 15.71
CA ASP A 48 -9.67 7.04 15.18
C ASP A 48 -9.76 7.20 13.66
N ARG A 49 -8.73 7.78 13.04
CA ARG A 49 -8.65 8.01 11.58
C ARG A 49 -8.00 6.87 10.79
N ILE A 50 -7.50 5.86 11.47
CA ILE A 50 -6.94 4.69 10.79
C ILE A 50 -8.03 4.00 10.00
N THR A 51 -7.79 3.81 8.70
CA THR A 51 -8.68 3.03 7.83
C THR A 51 -7.93 1.87 7.20
N ALA A 52 -8.64 0.78 6.96
CA ALA A 52 -8.08 -0.41 6.36
C ALA A 52 -8.90 -0.86 5.15
N ALA A 53 -8.21 -1.34 4.14
CA ALA A 53 -8.83 -1.93 2.97
C ALA A 53 -8.01 -3.12 2.46
N VAL A 54 -8.68 -4.05 1.79
CA VAL A 54 -8.03 -5.16 1.09
C VAL A 54 -8.05 -4.88 -0.40
N ASP A 55 -6.91 -5.07 -1.05
CA ASP A 55 -6.80 -5.23 -2.48
C ASP A 55 -6.67 -6.72 -2.80
N PRO A 56 -7.75 -7.40 -3.18
CA PRO A 56 -7.71 -8.84 -3.41
C PRO A 56 -6.97 -9.20 -4.69
N PHE A 57 -6.85 -8.27 -5.63
CA PHE A 57 -6.18 -8.49 -6.91
C PHE A 57 -4.66 -8.65 -6.72
N ASN A 58 -4.08 -7.78 -5.90
CA ASN A 58 -2.66 -7.81 -5.57
C ASN A 58 -2.35 -8.56 -4.26
N THR A 59 -3.36 -9.16 -3.64
CA THR A 59 -3.22 -9.89 -2.36
C THR A 59 -2.65 -9.03 -1.23
N LEU A 60 -3.09 -7.76 -1.16
CA LEU A 60 -2.60 -6.78 -0.21
C LEU A 60 -3.68 -6.41 0.81
N VAL A 61 -3.25 -6.21 2.04
CA VAL A 61 -4.00 -5.50 3.07
C VAL A 61 -3.28 -4.19 3.34
N ILE A 62 -4.03 -3.11 3.35
CA ILE A 62 -3.48 -1.76 3.44
C ILE A 62 -4.15 -1.04 4.60
N TRP A 63 -3.34 -0.46 5.48
CA TRP A 63 -3.78 0.44 6.55
C TRP A 63 -3.27 1.84 6.25
N LEU A 64 -4.19 2.77 6.10
CA LEU A 64 -3.91 4.20 6.01
C LEU A 64 -3.91 4.78 7.42
N TYR A 65 -2.86 5.52 7.79
CA TYR A 65 -2.72 6.08 9.11
C TYR A 65 -1.99 7.43 9.12
N PRO A 66 -2.22 8.26 10.16
CA PRO A 66 -1.47 9.51 10.35
C PRO A 66 -0.13 9.23 11.03
N SER A 67 0.97 9.69 10.42
CA SER A 67 2.31 9.54 11.00
C SER A 67 2.68 10.67 11.96
N LYS A 68 3.69 10.44 12.80
CA LYS A 68 4.29 11.48 13.66
C LYS A 68 5.18 12.44 12.90
N LEU A 69 5.73 12.02 11.76
CA LEU A 69 6.68 12.80 10.98
C LEU A 69 5.99 13.98 10.27
N ASN A 70 4.70 13.86 10.03
CA ASN A 70 3.93 14.98 9.53
C ASN A 70 3.46 15.83 10.72
N PRO A 71 3.96 17.08 10.90
CA PRO A 71 3.51 17.97 11.97
C PRO A 71 2.05 18.42 11.79
N ASN A 72 1.29 17.65 11.04
CA ASN A 72 -0.07 17.91 10.66
C ASN A 72 -0.98 17.90 11.89
N THR A 73 -1.37 19.09 12.32
CA THR A 73 -2.33 19.28 13.41
C THR A 73 -3.75 18.87 13.03
N THR A 74 -4.00 18.57 11.76
CA THR A 74 -5.33 18.22 11.25
C THR A 74 -5.59 16.70 11.27
N GLY A 75 -4.57 15.89 11.53
CA GLY A 75 -4.68 14.43 11.57
C GLY A 75 -5.03 13.77 10.22
N ILE A 76 -4.67 14.41 9.10
CA ILE A 76 -4.77 13.78 7.78
C ILE A 76 -3.80 12.60 7.73
N CYS A 77 -4.29 11.48 7.25
CA CYS A 77 -3.44 10.31 7.07
C CYS A 77 -2.47 10.54 5.91
N ASP A 78 -1.22 10.20 6.11
CA ASP A 78 -0.10 10.48 5.20
C ASP A 78 0.73 9.24 4.87
N ARG A 79 0.43 8.10 5.51
CA ARG A 79 1.13 6.84 5.32
C ARG A 79 0.22 5.67 5.12
N LEU A 80 0.67 4.77 4.24
CA LEU A 80 0.12 3.45 4.03
C LEU A 80 1.08 2.42 4.61
N LEU A 81 0.57 1.55 5.47
CA LEU A 81 1.23 0.31 5.83
C LEU A 81 0.61 -0.81 5.00
N ILE A 82 1.42 -1.54 4.26
CA ILE A 82 0.99 -2.53 3.27
C ILE A 82 1.50 -3.90 3.68
N TYR A 83 0.61 -4.87 3.73
CA TYR A 83 0.92 -6.26 4.01
C TYR A 83 0.48 -7.16 2.86
N ASN A 84 1.42 -7.88 2.26
CA ASN A 84 1.09 -8.93 1.31
C ASN A 84 0.88 -10.23 2.07
N TYR A 85 -0.37 -10.73 2.09
CA TYR A 85 -0.74 -11.87 2.90
C TYR A 85 -0.33 -13.23 2.28
N VAL A 86 0.11 -13.26 1.03
CA VAL A 86 0.68 -14.45 0.38
C VAL A 86 2.17 -14.56 0.68
N THR A 87 2.93 -13.48 0.44
CA THR A 87 4.38 -13.46 0.67
C THR A 87 4.76 -13.16 2.13
N GLN A 88 3.80 -12.71 2.94
CA GLN A 88 3.98 -12.28 4.34
C GLN A 88 5.01 -11.17 4.51
N LYS A 89 5.10 -10.29 3.52
CA LYS A 89 6.01 -9.14 3.49
C LYS A 89 5.26 -7.85 3.82
N TRP A 90 5.98 -6.94 4.45
CA TRP A 90 5.50 -5.62 4.81
C TRP A 90 6.23 -4.55 4.00
N SER A 91 5.51 -3.50 3.65
CA SER A 91 6.07 -2.30 3.04
C SER A 91 5.32 -1.05 3.50
N VAL A 92 5.92 0.10 3.27
CA VAL A 92 5.35 1.41 3.64
C VAL A 92 5.36 2.30 2.41
N ALA A 93 4.31 3.09 2.23
CA ALA A 93 4.24 4.11 1.19
C ALA A 93 3.73 5.44 1.77
N ASN A 94 4.16 6.54 1.18
CA ASN A 94 3.70 7.87 1.55
C ASN A 94 2.58 8.30 0.59
N VAL A 95 1.38 8.46 1.13
CA VAL A 95 0.20 8.87 0.36
C VAL A 95 -0.70 9.70 1.26
N LYS A 96 -1.03 10.90 0.86
CA LYS A 96 -1.99 11.74 1.59
C LYS A 96 -3.40 11.39 1.16
N ALA A 97 -4.18 10.85 2.08
CA ALA A 97 -5.57 10.52 1.87
C ALA A 97 -6.38 10.64 3.17
N SER A 98 -7.66 10.85 3.04
CA SER A 98 -8.59 10.89 4.18
C SER A 98 -9.13 9.51 4.51
N GLN A 99 -9.31 8.67 3.51
CA GLN A 99 -9.87 7.32 3.66
C GLN A 99 -9.48 6.43 2.48
N ILE A 100 -9.37 5.13 2.74
CA ILE A 100 -9.25 4.09 1.71
C ILE A 100 -10.43 3.12 1.81
N PHE A 101 -10.80 2.52 0.68
CA PHE A 101 -11.90 1.56 0.61
C PHE A 101 -11.67 0.53 -0.51
N LYS A 102 -12.22 -0.66 -0.29
CA LYS A 102 -11.98 -1.83 -1.12
C LYS A 102 -12.57 -1.73 -2.52
N GLN A 103 -13.54 -0.93 -2.78
CA GLN A 103 -14.38 -1.17 -3.95
C GLN A 103 -14.64 0.12 -4.72
N PHE A 104 -13.88 0.31 -5.79
CA PHE A 104 -14.18 1.33 -6.78
C PHE A 104 -14.26 0.66 -8.16
N VAL A 105 -15.41 0.76 -8.80
CA VAL A 105 -15.61 0.25 -10.15
C VAL A 105 -15.53 1.44 -11.09
N VAL A 106 -14.50 1.49 -11.91
CA VAL A 106 -14.42 2.45 -13.01
C VAL A 106 -15.03 1.77 -14.22
N VAL A 107 -16.16 2.29 -14.68
CA VAL A 107 -16.75 1.88 -15.94
C VAL A 107 -16.11 2.73 -17.03
N ASN A 108 -15.12 2.16 -17.70
CA ASN A 108 -14.47 2.84 -18.83
C ASN A 108 -15.31 2.55 -20.09
N THR A 109 -15.99 3.56 -20.58
CA THR A 109 -16.61 3.54 -21.90
C THR A 109 -15.76 4.35 -22.87
N VAL A 110 -15.93 4.10 -24.16
CA VAL A 110 -15.22 4.85 -25.20
C VAL A 110 -15.55 6.35 -25.10
N GLU A 111 -16.76 6.69 -24.68
CA GLU A 111 -17.20 8.08 -24.48
C GLU A 111 -16.46 8.75 -23.30
N LEU A 112 -16.06 7.98 -22.29
CA LEU A 112 -15.26 8.50 -21.17
C LEU A 112 -13.79 8.75 -21.57
N MET A 113 -13.27 8.07 -22.60
CA MET A 113 -11.95 8.35 -23.14
C MET A 113 -11.89 9.77 -23.72
N ASP A 114 -12.91 10.21 -24.43
CA ASP A 114 -12.99 11.57 -25.00
C ASP A 114 -13.00 12.66 -23.91
N ILE A 115 -13.46 12.33 -22.69
CA ILE A 115 -13.45 13.26 -21.55
C ILE A 115 -12.06 13.34 -20.91
N ILE A 116 -11.27 12.26 -20.98
CA ILE A 116 -9.93 12.19 -20.41
C ILE A 116 -8.93 12.93 -21.29
N SER A 117 -9.03 12.76 -22.61
CA SER A 117 -8.20 13.47 -23.59
C SER A 117 -8.85 13.41 -24.98
N GLU A 118 -8.75 14.52 -25.71
CA GLU A 118 -9.18 14.60 -27.12
C GLU A 118 -8.25 13.78 -28.04
N ASN A 119 -7.02 13.48 -27.59
CA ASN A 119 -6.04 12.70 -28.33
C ASN A 119 -5.57 11.50 -27.51
N LEU A 120 -5.59 10.32 -28.10
CA LEU A 120 -5.10 9.07 -27.50
C LEU A 120 -3.62 9.14 -27.07
N ASP A 121 -2.82 9.90 -27.81
CA ASP A 121 -1.37 10.05 -27.54
C ASP A 121 -1.07 10.87 -26.28
N ASP A 122 -2.03 11.66 -25.80
CA ASP A 122 -1.88 12.49 -24.60
C ASP A 122 -2.35 11.75 -23.32
N ILE A 123 -2.83 10.51 -23.44
CA ILE A 123 -3.25 9.71 -22.31
C ILE A 123 -2.03 9.20 -21.56
N ASN A 124 -1.81 9.70 -20.34
CA ASN A 124 -0.71 9.31 -19.47
C ASN A 124 -0.87 7.93 -18.79
N ILE A 125 -1.93 7.20 -19.10
CA ILE A 125 -2.23 5.88 -18.54
C ILE A 125 -1.84 4.85 -19.60
N SER A 126 -0.95 3.90 -19.24
CA SER A 126 -0.60 2.80 -20.14
C SER A 126 -1.84 2.04 -20.61
N LEU A 127 -1.96 1.77 -21.90
CA LEU A 127 -3.06 1.01 -22.50
C LEU A 127 -3.15 -0.42 -21.94
N ASP A 128 -2.04 -0.99 -21.46
CA ASP A 128 -1.99 -2.30 -20.79
C ASP A 128 -2.37 -2.21 -19.30
N SER A 129 -2.67 -1.02 -18.81
CA SER A 129 -3.06 -0.83 -17.42
C SER A 129 -4.39 -1.52 -17.12
N ALA A 130 -4.46 -2.13 -15.94
CA ALA A 130 -5.72 -2.66 -15.39
C ALA A 130 -6.84 -1.61 -15.31
N TYR A 131 -6.50 -0.32 -15.40
CA TYR A 131 -7.44 0.80 -15.48
C TYR A 131 -8.46 0.64 -16.63
N TRP A 132 -8.03 0.07 -17.78
CA TRP A 132 -8.87 -0.08 -18.98
C TRP A 132 -9.74 -1.33 -18.95
N THR A 133 -9.52 -2.23 -18.00
CA THR A 133 -10.31 -3.46 -17.88
C THR A 133 -11.59 -3.13 -17.11
N SER A 134 -12.70 -2.98 -17.81
CA SER A 134 -14.00 -2.68 -17.19
C SER A 134 -14.42 -3.81 -16.23
N GLY A 135 -15.02 -3.42 -15.09
CA GLY A 135 -15.53 -4.35 -14.09
C GLY A 135 -14.52 -4.81 -13.05
N ASN A 136 -13.28 -4.36 -13.09
CA ASN A 136 -12.31 -4.65 -12.04
C ASN A 136 -12.60 -3.82 -10.78
N LEU A 137 -12.37 -4.45 -9.63
CA LEU A 137 -12.45 -3.81 -8.33
C LEU A 137 -11.10 -3.16 -8.04
N TYR A 138 -11.06 -1.85 -8.00
CA TYR A 138 -9.87 -1.10 -7.64
C TYR A 138 -9.88 -0.72 -6.17
N LEU A 139 -8.70 -0.58 -5.60
CA LEU A 139 -8.53 0.11 -4.34
C LEU A 139 -8.83 1.59 -4.58
N GLY A 140 -9.84 2.11 -3.88
CA GLY A 140 -10.21 3.50 -3.92
C GLY A 140 -9.67 4.26 -2.72
N ALA A 141 -9.52 5.56 -2.89
CA ALA A 141 -9.17 6.49 -1.83
C ALA A 141 -9.99 7.77 -1.95
N VAL A 142 -10.09 8.48 -0.84
CA VAL A 142 -10.52 9.88 -0.81
C VAL A 142 -9.28 10.72 -0.53
N ASP A 143 -8.94 11.63 -1.41
CA ASP A 143 -7.78 12.49 -1.27
C ASP A 143 -7.94 13.54 -0.13
N GLU A 144 -6.93 14.38 0.07
CA GLU A 144 -6.98 15.47 1.05
C GLU A 144 -8.02 16.56 0.74
N ASN A 145 -8.51 16.63 -0.52
CA ASN A 145 -9.53 17.56 -0.99
C ASN A 145 -10.93 16.91 -1.03
N PHE A 146 -11.07 15.75 -0.41
CA PHE A 146 -12.31 14.96 -0.38
C PHE A 146 -12.81 14.52 -1.76
N LYS A 147 -11.91 14.33 -2.72
CA LYS A 147 -12.23 13.76 -4.03
C LYS A 147 -11.95 12.27 -4.04
N ALA A 148 -12.85 11.52 -4.65
CA ALA A 148 -12.64 10.10 -4.89
C ALA A 148 -11.53 9.91 -5.94
N ALA A 149 -10.61 9.02 -5.65
CA ALA A 149 -9.46 8.68 -6.47
C ALA A 149 -9.21 7.17 -6.48
N ILE A 150 -8.49 6.70 -7.47
CA ILE A 150 -7.97 5.33 -7.54
C ILE A 150 -6.44 5.38 -7.54
N PHE A 151 -5.83 4.29 -7.07
CA PHE A 151 -4.38 4.14 -7.17
C PHE A 151 -3.99 3.78 -8.59
N SER A 152 -3.59 4.80 -9.35
CA SER A 152 -3.15 4.68 -10.76
C SER A 152 -2.05 5.71 -11.04
N GLY A 153 -1.37 5.54 -12.17
CA GLY A 153 -0.32 6.47 -12.60
C GLY A 153 1.08 5.86 -12.56
N LYS A 154 2.10 6.72 -12.56
CA LYS A 154 3.50 6.27 -12.52
C LYS A 154 3.82 5.63 -11.17
N ALA A 155 4.67 4.59 -11.21
CA ALA A 155 5.21 4.00 -9.99
C ALA A 155 5.89 5.05 -9.11
N LEU A 156 5.68 4.96 -7.81
CA LEU A 156 6.41 5.78 -6.85
C LEU A 156 7.87 5.36 -6.82
N GLU A 157 8.74 6.31 -6.43
CA GLU A 157 10.12 5.97 -6.08
C GLU A 157 10.13 4.92 -4.97
N ALA A 158 10.92 3.87 -5.18
CA ALA A 158 11.02 2.75 -4.24
C ALA A 158 12.44 2.65 -3.69
N GLU A 159 12.53 2.49 -2.38
CA GLU A 159 13.77 2.25 -1.67
C GLU A 159 13.72 0.89 -0.99
N LEU A 160 14.76 0.09 -1.17
CA LEU A 160 14.93 -1.19 -0.51
C LEU A 160 16.20 -1.16 0.32
N GLU A 161 16.03 -1.15 1.64
CA GLU A 161 17.13 -1.25 2.59
C GLU A 161 17.18 -2.65 3.18
N THR A 162 18.36 -3.25 3.18
CA THR A 162 18.63 -4.53 3.84
C THR A 162 19.43 -4.30 5.11
N THR A 163 19.27 -5.18 6.08
CA THR A 163 20.15 -5.19 7.26
C THR A 163 21.60 -5.49 6.85
N GLU A 164 22.54 -5.01 7.64
CA GLU A 164 23.94 -5.40 7.49
C GLU A 164 24.08 -6.92 7.53
N THR A 165 24.67 -7.47 6.48
CA THR A 165 24.83 -8.91 6.34
C THR A 165 26.27 -9.22 5.96
N GLU A 166 26.93 -10.09 6.73
CA GLU A 166 28.23 -10.63 6.34
C GLU A 166 28.05 -11.61 5.19
N VAL A 167 28.65 -11.33 4.03
CA VAL A 167 28.62 -12.23 2.87
C VAL A 167 29.27 -13.58 3.19
N PHE A 168 30.37 -13.53 3.96
CA PHE A 168 31.03 -14.71 4.50
C PHE A 168 31.35 -14.46 5.98
N PRO A 169 30.65 -15.11 6.91
CA PRO A 169 30.87 -14.92 8.34
C PRO A 169 32.34 -15.15 8.73
N GLY A 170 32.97 -14.13 9.34
CA GLY A 170 34.36 -14.19 9.80
C GLY A 170 35.44 -13.99 8.73
N PHE A 171 35.08 -13.70 7.48
CA PHE A 171 36.03 -13.45 6.39
C PHE A 171 35.81 -12.08 5.75
N ARG A 172 36.88 -11.52 5.18
CA ARG A 172 36.78 -10.32 4.35
C ARG A 172 36.28 -10.70 2.96
N ALA A 173 35.20 -10.11 2.54
CA ALA A 173 34.66 -10.24 1.18
C ALA A 173 35.00 -8.97 0.38
N ASN A 174 35.38 -9.14 -0.90
CA ASN A 174 35.52 -8.04 -1.83
C ASN A 174 34.35 -8.12 -2.81
N ILE A 175 33.42 -7.15 -2.74
CA ILE A 175 32.27 -7.08 -3.63
C ILE A 175 32.70 -6.28 -4.86
N THR A 176 32.77 -6.93 -6.03
CA THR A 176 33.18 -6.31 -7.29
C THR A 176 31.99 -5.78 -8.10
N GLY A 177 30.79 -6.12 -7.73
CA GLY A 177 29.58 -5.62 -8.40
C GLY A 177 28.29 -6.13 -7.75
N ILE A 178 27.25 -5.35 -7.90
CA ILE A 178 25.89 -5.70 -7.47
C ILE A 178 25.01 -5.60 -8.72
N ARG A 179 24.21 -6.63 -8.98
CA ARG A 179 23.21 -6.62 -10.04
C ARG A 179 21.81 -6.74 -9.43
N PRO A 180 21.01 -5.68 -9.41
CA PRO A 180 19.63 -5.80 -9.00
C PRO A 180 18.85 -6.66 -10.02
N ILE A 181 18.02 -7.56 -9.52
CA ILE A 181 17.05 -8.32 -10.32
C ILE A 181 15.69 -7.79 -9.93
N VAL A 182 15.18 -6.85 -10.68
CA VAL A 182 13.92 -6.19 -10.45
C VAL A 182 13.11 -6.16 -11.75
N ASP A 183 11.81 -6.27 -11.64
CA ASP A 183 10.87 -6.08 -12.75
C ASP A 183 10.48 -4.59 -12.80
N ALA A 184 11.39 -3.79 -13.35
CA ALA A 184 11.21 -2.35 -13.49
C ALA A 184 11.40 -1.93 -14.95
N THR A 185 10.52 -1.07 -15.42
CA THR A 185 10.54 -0.53 -16.79
C THR A 185 11.41 0.73 -16.95
N ALA A 186 11.92 1.27 -15.85
CA ALA A 186 12.79 2.45 -15.83
C ALA A 186 14.20 2.09 -15.32
N ASN A 187 15.18 2.94 -15.66
CA ASN A 187 16.57 2.78 -15.24
C ASN A 187 16.67 2.68 -13.70
N VAL A 188 17.26 1.58 -13.25
CA VAL A 188 17.61 1.33 -11.84
C VAL A 188 19.05 1.77 -11.62
#